data_10c074beebf2e98d7e2e53fc500da642
#
_entry.id   10c074beebf2e98d7e2e53fc500da642
#
_cell.length_a   1.000
_cell.length_b   1.000
_cell.length_c   1.000
_cell.angle_alpha   90.00
_cell.angle_beta   90.00
_cell.angle_gamma   90.00
#
_symmetry.space_group_name_H-M   'P 1'
#
loop_
_entity.id
_entity.type
_entity.pdbx_description
1 polymer ?
#
loop_
_entity_poly.entity_id
_entity_poly.type
_entity_poly.pdbx_seq_one_letter_code
_entity_poly.pdbx_strand_id
1 'polypeptide(L)'
;MARTKEFEPEQALEAAVNVFWRLGYEHTSLDTLMKEMGVARQSLYDTFGDKRALYLKALRHYRDGNHAMMRELFAETKSVKEGFSKLLFDMSRESREEHERGCLLLSANLELSSADREIATLLRQNQKTIEGIFADALKRGQAHGEISTKQDAAALARFFVATIQGMRALARLNHDRKALENIATVALASLE
;
A
#
# COMPACT_ATOMS: atom_id res chain seq x y z
N MET A 1 19.71 12.85 -33.01
CA MET A 1 18.33 13.26 -32.70
C MET A 1 17.78 12.31 -31.68
N ALA A 2 17.35 12.79 -30.51
CA ALA A 2 16.69 11.94 -29.53
C ALA A 2 15.34 11.49 -30.12
N ARG A 3 15.14 10.16 -30.21
CA ARG A 3 13.89 9.57 -30.68
C ARG A 3 12.80 9.97 -29.68
N THR A 4 11.78 10.66 -30.15
CA THR A 4 10.62 11.04 -29.34
C THR A 4 10.03 9.76 -28.73
N LYS A 5 9.84 9.71 -27.41
CA LYS A 5 9.19 8.56 -26.77
C LYS A 5 7.77 8.45 -27.31
N GLU A 6 7.44 7.30 -27.91
CA GLU A 6 6.12 7.03 -28.48
C GLU A 6 5.05 6.72 -27.40
N PHE A 7 5.36 6.92 -26.10
CA PHE A 7 4.47 6.63 -24.96
C PHE A 7 4.79 7.53 -23.77
N GLU A 8 3.80 7.73 -22.91
CA GLU A 8 3.95 8.47 -21.65
C GLU A 8 4.48 7.54 -20.55
N PRO A 9 5.71 7.78 -20.02
CA PRO A 9 6.34 6.86 -19.06
C PRO A 9 5.55 6.65 -17.78
N GLU A 10 4.83 7.67 -17.30
CA GLU A 10 4.04 7.58 -16.08
C GLU A 10 2.84 6.66 -16.26
N GLN A 11 2.12 6.78 -17.37
CA GLN A 11 1.00 5.89 -17.71
C GLN A 11 1.47 4.44 -17.91
N ALA A 12 2.60 4.26 -18.57
CA ALA A 12 3.20 2.94 -18.73
C ALA A 12 3.60 2.32 -17.37
N LEU A 13 4.15 3.13 -16.46
CA LEU A 13 4.49 2.68 -15.11
C LEU A 13 3.23 2.29 -14.32
N GLU A 14 2.14 3.04 -14.44
CA GLU A 14 0.87 2.71 -13.81
C GLU A 14 0.28 1.40 -14.34
N ALA A 15 0.37 1.17 -15.65
CA ALA A 15 0.00 -0.11 -16.24
C ALA A 15 0.86 -1.26 -15.67
N ALA A 16 2.17 -1.06 -15.53
CA ALA A 16 3.06 -2.04 -14.91
C ALA A 16 2.69 -2.32 -13.44
N VAL A 17 2.36 -1.29 -12.65
CA VAL A 17 1.85 -1.45 -11.27
C VAL A 17 0.64 -2.37 -11.26
N ASN A 18 -0.34 -2.14 -12.13
CA ASN A 18 -1.55 -2.95 -12.20
C ASN A 18 -1.27 -4.41 -12.58
N VAL A 19 -0.33 -4.67 -13.49
CA VAL A 19 0.07 -6.02 -13.86
C VAL A 19 0.72 -6.74 -12.69
N PHE A 20 1.72 -6.12 -12.06
CA PHE A 20 2.41 -6.69 -10.91
C PHE A 20 1.47 -6.89 -9.71
N TRP A 21 0.53 -5.98 -9.51
CA TRP A 21 -0.43 -6.08 -8.42
C TRP A 21 -1.38 -7.28 -8.58
N ARG A 22 -1.80 -7.55 -9.82
CA ARG A 22 -2.70 -8.66 -10.13
C ARG A 22 -1.98 -10.02 -10.15
N LEU A 23 -0.77 -10.09 -10.72
CA LEU A 23 -0.08 -11.35 -11.01
C LEU A 23 1.05 -11.69 -10.04
N GLY A 24 1.55 -10.73 -9.27
CA GLY A 24 2.80 -10.86 -8.50
C GLY A 24 4.04 -10.72 -9.40
N TYR A 25 5.21 -10.71 -8.78
CA TYR A 25 6.47 -10.56 -9.50
C TYR A 25 6.81 -11.80 -10.32
N GLU A 26 6.79 -12.99 -9.70
CA GLU A 26 7.25 -14.22 -10.34
C GLU A 26 6.41 -14.57 -11.57
N HIS A 27 5.07 -14.46 -11.49
CA HIS A 27 4.15 -14.83 -12.55
C HIS A 27 4.00 -13.76 -13.64
N THR A 28 4.64 -12.61 -13.52
CA THR A 28 4.60 -11.55 -14.53
C THR A 28 5.70 -11.76 -15.57
N SER A 29 5.31 -11.95 -16.84
CA SER A 29 6.27 -12.02 -17.96
C SER A 29 6.57 -10.64 -18.55
N LEU A 30 7.72 -10.49 -19.22
CA LEU A 30 8.03 -9.28 -19.98
C LEU A 30 7.03 -9.03 -21.12
N ASP A 31 6.56 -10.10 -21.76
CA ASP A 31 5.59 -9.99 -22.86
C ASP A 31 4.25 -9.45 -22.35
N THR A 32 3.79 -9.91 -21.18
CA THR A 32 2.60 -9.37 -20.51
C THR A 32 2.79 -7.88 -20.18
N LEU A 33 3.93 -7.51 -19.63
CA LEU A 33 4.24 -6.11 -19.31
C LEU A 33 4.22 -5.24 -20.56
N MET A 34 4.94 -5.64 -21.61
CA MET A 34 4.99 -4.89 -22.87
C MET A 34 3.61 -4.67 -23.47
N LYS A 35 2.78 -5.72 -23.47
CA LYS A 35 1.39 -5.66 -23.98
C LYS A 35 0.53 -4.67 -23.19
N GLU A 36 0.50 -4.81 -21.88
CA GLU A 36 -0.35 -3.98 -21.01
C GLU A 36 0.15 -2.52 -20.91
N MET A 37 1.47 -2.32 -20.94
CA MET A 37 2.09 -0.99 -20.95
C MET A 37 2.01 -0.29 -22.31
N GLY A 38 1.71 -1.02 -23.39
CA GLY A 38 1.71 -0.48 -24.75
C GLY A 38 3.10 -0.07 -25.25
N VAL A 39 4.18 -0.76 -24.82
CA VAL A 39 5.56 -0.37 -25.12
C VAL A 39 6.32 -1.47 -25.85
N ALA A 40 7.19 -1.08 -26.76
CA ALA A 40 8.11 -2.01 -27.43
C ALA A 40 9.21 -2.45 -26.45
N ARG A 41 9.78 -3.64 -26.66
CA ARG A 41 10.84 -4.22 -25.83
C ARG A 41 12.02 -3.28 -25.61
N GLN A 42 12.53 -2.67 -26.65
CA GLN A 42 13.66 -1.73 -26.58
C GLN A 42 13.30 -0.51 -25.73
N SER A 43 12.10 0.07 -25.91
CA SER A 43 11.63 1.22 -25.16
C SER A 43 11.45 0.91 -23.68
N LEU A 44 11.04 -0.32 -23.33
CA LEU A 44 10.94 -0.78 -21.94
C LEU A 44 12.32 -0.80 -21.29
N TYR A 45 13.31 -1.43 -21.92
CA TYR A 45 14.67 -1.50 -21.38
C TYR A 45 15.33 -0.13 -21.27
N ASP A 46 15.17 0.74 -22.28
CA ASP A 46 15.76 2.08 -22.29
C ASP A 46 15.17 2.99 -21.21
N THR A 47 13.87 2.80 -20.85
CA THR A 47 13.17 3.68 -19.91
C THR A 47 13.19 3.14 -18.49
N PHE A 48 12.96 1.84 -18.35
CA PHE A 48 12.70 1.23 -17.04
C PHE A 48 13.79 0.26 -16.60
N GLY A 49 14.65 -0.20 -17.51
CA GLY A 49 15.62 -1.24 -17.27
C GLY A 49 14.99 -2.64 -17.42
N ASP A 50 15.50 -3.60 -16.68
CA ASP A 50 14.99 -4.96 -16.67
C ASP A 50 13.68 -5.10 -15.84
N LYS A 51 13.09 -6.30 -15.83
CA LYS A 51 11.86 -6.60 -15.06
C LYS A 51 11.99 -6.23 -13.58
N ARG A 52 13.19 -6.48 -12.98
CA ARG A 52 13.43 -6.18 -11.58
C ARG A 52 13.48 -4.66 -11.34
N ALA A 53 14.17 -3.92 -12.19
CA ALA A 53 14.26 -2.46 -12.11
C ALA A 53 12.87 -1.81 -12.29
N LEU A 54 12.07 -2.30 -13.24
CA LEU A 54 10.69 -1.88 -13.45
C LEU A 54 9.83 -2.19 -12.21
N TYR A 55 9.98 -3.39 -11.62
CA TYR A 55 9.25 -3.75 -10.40
C TYR A 55 9.56 -2.84 -9.23
N LEU A 56 10.83 -2.51 -9.01
CA LEU A 56 11.24 -1.55 -7.97
C LEU A 56 10.64 -0.16 -8.20
N LYS A 57 10.57 0.29 -9.45
CA LYS A 57 9.91 1.56 -9.80
C LYS A 57 8.40 1.48 -9.51
N ALA A 58 7.75 0.38 -9.86
CA ALA A 58 6.34 0.13 -9.60
C ALA A 58 6.03 0.11 -8.08
N LEU A 59 6.87 -0.57 -7.28
CA LEU A 59 6.72 -0.57 -5.81
C LEU A 59 6.87 0.83 -5.22
N ARG A 60 7.83 1.63 -5.70
CA ARG A 60 8.02 3.02 -5.25
C ARG A 60 6.81 3.87 -5.61
N HIS A 61 6.35 3.81 -6.84
CA HIS A 61 5.18 4.56 -7.30
C HIS A 61 3.92 4.24 -6.47
N TYR A 62 3.62 2.96 -6.30
CA TYR A 62 2.50 2.50 -5.46
C TYR A 62 2.63 2.95 -4.00
N ARG A 63 3.83 2.83 -3.42
CA ARG A 63 4.15 3.28 -2.06
C ARG A 63 3.88 4.77 -1.89
N ASP A 64 4.37 5.58 -2.81
CA ASP A 64 4.31 7.04 -2.71
C ASP A 64 2.85 7.52 -2.83
N GLY A 65 2.05 6.90 -3.70
CA GLY A 65 0.61 7.12 -3.77
C GLY A 65 -0.11 6.77 -2.48
N ASN A 66 0.20 5.61 -1.87
CA ASN A 66 -0.38 5.22 -0.59
C ASN A 66 0.00 6.19 0.55
N HIS A 67 1.25 6.65 0.59
CA HIS A 67 1.67 7.63 1.60
C HIS A 67 0.94 8.96 1.43
N ALA A 68 0.75 9.43 0.20
CA ALA A 68 0.00 10.65 -0.09
C ALA A 68 -1.46 10.51 0.37
N MET A 69 -2.12 9.43 -0.05
CA MET A 69 -3.51 9.13 0.32
C MET A 69 -3.70 9.06 1.84
N MET A 70 -2.79 8.43 2.58
CA MET A 70 -2.90 8.36 4.05
C MET A 70 -2.70 9.72 4.71
N ARG A 71 -1.76 10.56 4.23
CA ARG A 71 -1.58 11.92 4.77
C ARG A 71 -2.81 12.78 4.51
N GLU A 72 -3.35 12.72 3.30
CA GLU A 72 -4.56 13.45 2.90
C GLU A 72 -5.76 13.03 3.75
N LEU A 73 -5.97 11.72 3.94
CA LEU A 73 -7.03 11.19 4.79
C LEU A 73 -7.01 11.82 6.20
N PHE A 74 -5.83 11.84 6.86
CA PHE A 74 -5.71 12.42 8.20
C PHE A 74 -5.65 13.95 8.23
N ALA A 75 -5.51 14.61 7.10
CA ALA A 75 -5.62 16.06 6.96
C ALA A 75 -7.06 16.52 6.73
N GLU A 76 -7.86 15.75 6.00
CA GLU A 76 -9.21 16.10 5.60
C GLU A 76 -10.29 15.66 6.61
N THR A 77 -10.03 14.61 7.41
CA THR A 77 -10.99 14.13 8.42
C THR A 77 -11.08 15.09 9.60
N LYS A 78 -12.29 15.26 10.14
CA LYS A 78 -12.57 16.17 11.27
C LYS A 78 -11.87 15.76 12.55
N SER A 79 -11.57 14.47 12.67
CA SER A 79 -10.91 13.90 13.84
C SER A 79 -10.02 12.73 13.45
N VAL A 80 -9.05 12.40 14.31
CA VAL A 80 -8.14 11.27 14.10
C VAL A 80 -8.89 9.93 14.21
N LYS A 81 -9.86 9.84 15.12
CA LYS A 81 -10.76 8.66 15.20
C LYS A 81 -11.54 8.46 13.91
N GLU A 82 -12.06 9.54 13.31
CA GLU A 82 -12.74 9.47 12.02
C GLU A 82 -11.80 8.97 10.92
N GLY A 83 -10.56 9.43 10.88
CA GLY A 83 -9.55 8.98 9.91
C GLY A 83 -9.29 7.47 10.00
N PHE A 84 -9.04 6.95 11.20
CA PHE A 84 -8.87 5.50 11.40
C PHE A 84 -10.16 4.72 11.11
N SER A 85 -11.31 5.24 11.53
CA SER A 85 -12.61 4.62 11.24
C SER A 85 -12.83 4.50 9.73
N LYS A 86 -12.65 5.59 9.00
CA LYS A 86 -12.78 5.59 7.55
C LYS A 86 -11.84 4.59 6.90
N LEU A 87 -10.55 4.60 7.27
CA LEU A 87 -9.55 3.70 6.71
C LEU A 87 -9.93 2.21 6.88
N LEU A 88 -10.36 1.81 8.09
CA LEU A 88 -10.65 0.42 8.39
C LEU A 88 -11.99 -0.04 7.79
N PHE A 89 -13.04 0.80 7.87
CA PHE A 89 -14.35 0.43 7.33
C PHE A 89 -14.41 0.52 5.80
N ASP A 90 -13.73 1.47 5.16
CA ASP A 90 -13.65 1.51 3.70
C ASP A 90 -12.99 0.22 3.18
N MET A 91 -11.89 -0.22 3.82
CA MET A 91 -11.25 -1.49 3.47
C MET A 91 -12.18 -2.70 3.65
N SER A 92 -13.05 -2.72 4.68
CA SER A 92 -14.01 -3.81 4.88
C SER A 92 -15.12 -3.85 3.82
N ARG A 93 -15.33 -2.74 3.11
CA ARG A 93 -16.37 -2.55 2.08
C ARG A 93 -15.85 -2.66 0.66
N GLU A 94 -14.55 -2.84 0.49
CA GLU A 94 -13.96 -3.08 -0.82
C GLU A 94 -14.66 -4.25 -1.54
N SER A 95 -14.67 -4.18 -2.86
CA SER A 95 -15.20 -5.26 -3.70
C SER A 95 -14.37 -6.54 -3.55
N ARG A 96 -14.94 -7.66 -3.97
CA ARG A 96 -14.23 -8.93 -3.99
C ARG A 96 -12.94 -8.84 -4.81
N GLU A 97 -12.98 -8.17 -5.97
CA GLU A 97 -11.81 -7.99 -6.82
C GLU A 97 -10.70 -7.20 -6.13
N GLU A 98 -11.05 -6.14 -5.39
CA GLU A 98 -10.09 -5.35 -4.60
C GLU A 98 -9.49 -6.18 -3.47
N HIS A 99 -10.29 -6.98 -2.77
CA HIS A 99 -9.80 -7.90 -1.73
C HIS A 99 -8.84 -8.96 -2.32
N GLU A 100 -9.19 -9.58 -3.46
CA GLU A 100 -8.35 -10.58 -4.13
C GLU A 100 -7.01 -9.97 -4.60
N ARG A 101 -7.04 -8.73 -5.08
CA ARG A 101 -5.84 -7.98 -5.46
C ARG A 101 -4.97 -7.64 -4.25
N GLY A 102 -5.59 -7.27 -3.15
CA GLY A 102 -4.93 -7.01 -1.86
C GLY A 102 -3.99 -5.81 -1.88
N CYS A 103 -2.83 -5.92 -1.22
CA CYS A 103 -1.81 -4.88 -1.14
C CYS A 103 -0.52 -5.31 -1.84
N LEU A 104 -0.09 -4.56 -2.87
CA LEU A 104 1.12 -4.88 -3.63
C LEU A 104 2.37 -4.96 -2.74
N LEU A 105 2.53 -4.06 -1.76
CA LEU A 105 3.69 -4.07 -0.86
C LEU A 105 3.67 -5.24 0.12
N LEU A 106 2.48 -5.67 0.57
CA LEU A 106 2.35 -6.87 1.41
C LEU A 106 2.67 -8.12 0.60
N SER A 107 2.20 -8.22 -0.64
CA SER A 107 2.55 -9.32 -1.55
C SER A 107 4.05 -9.37 -1.82
N ALA A 108 4.67 -8.22 -2.12
CA ALA A 108 6.13 -8.11 -2.30
C ALA A 108 6.91 -8.55 -1.05
N ASN A 109 6.40 -8.25 0.15
CA ASN A 109 7.03 -8.67 1.40
C ASN A 109 7.04 -10.20 1.55
N LEU A 110 5.92 -10.84 1.26
CA LEU A 110 5.79 -12.30 1.37
C LEU A 110 6.57 -13.04 0.28
N GLU A 111 6.66 -12.47 -0.93
CA GLU A 111 7.27 -13.11 -2.09
C GLU A 111 8.80 -12.92 -2.15
N LEU A 112 9.30 -11.71 -1.86
CA LEU A 112 10.66 -11.31 -2.22
C LEU A 112 11.52 -10.75 -1.08
N SER A 113 10.97 -10.46 0.10
CA SER A 113 11.75 -9.78 1.15
C SER A 113 12.94 -10.60 1.66
N SER A 114 12.87 -11.93 1.59
CA SER A 114 13.98 -12.82 1.95
C SER A 114 15.02 -13.00 0.85
N ALA A 115 14.63 -12.79 -0.41
CA ALA A 115 15.48 -13.04 -1.58
C ALA A 115 16.16 -11.77 -2.13
N ASP A 116 15.54 -10.58 -1.93
CA ASP A 116 16.01 -9.31 -2.48
C ASP A 116 16.21 -8.24 -1.38
N ARG A 117 17.48 -7.90 -1.10
CA ARG A 117 17.86 -6.93 -0.07
C ARG A 117 17.35 -5.50 -0.34
N GLU A 118 17.27 -5.09 -1.60
CA GLU A 118 16.81 -3.73 -1.96
C GLU A 118 15.30 -3.64 -1.76
N ILE A 119 14.54 -4.64 -2.20
CA ILE A 119 13.10 -4.74 -1.95
C ILE A 119 12.84 -4.79 -0.45
N ALA A 120 13.54 -5.64 0.32
CA ALA A 120 13.42 -5.69 1.77
C ALA A 120 13.68 -4.34 2.45
N THR A 121 14.66 -3.57 1.94
CA THR A 121 14.97 -2.23 2.47
C THR A 121 13.85 -1.24 2.15
N LEU A 122 13.33 -1.25 0.92
CA LEU A 122 12.18 -0.43 0.52
C LEU A 122 10.95 -0.72 1.42
N LEU A 123 10.66 -1.98 1.67
CA LEU A 123 9.51 -2.41 2.48
C LEU A 123 9.66 -2.00 3.95
N ARG A 124 10.86 -2.14 4.53
CA ARG A 124 11.13 -1.64 5.89
C ARG A 124 11.00 -0.13 5.99
N GLN A 125 11.46 0.61 4.98
CA GLN A 125 11.30 2.07 4.93
C GLN A 125 9.83 2.46 4.80
N ASN A 126 9.08 1.75 3.95
CA ASN A 126 7.63 1.94 3.84
C ASN A 126 6.91 1.75 5.17
N GLN A 127 7.18 0.66 5.87
CA GLN A 127 6.59 0.39 7.18
C GLN A 127 6.86 1.51 8.17
N LYS A 128 8.13 1.95 8.30
CA LYS A 128 8.52 3.07 9.18
C LYS A 128 7.78 4.36 8.82
N THR A 129 7.62 4.65 7.53
CA THR A 129 6.92 5.87 7.09
C THR A 129 5.45 5.83 7.47
N ILE A 130 4.76 4.70 7.26
CA ILE A 130 3.35 4.56 7.64
C ILE A 130 3.18 4.61 9.16
N GLU A 131 4.04 3.93 9.92
CA GLU A 131 4.06 4.04 11.38
C GLU A 131 4.24 5.51 11.83
N GLY A 132 5.12 6.27 11.16
CA GLY A 132 5.31 7.70 11.42
C GLY A 132 4.04 8.53 11.14
N ILE A 133 3.41 8.34 9.98
CA ILE A 133 2.15 9.04 9.62
C ILE A 133 1.07 8.78 10.68
N PHE A 134 0.89 7.54 11.09
CA PHE A 134 -0.10 7.17 12.10
C PHE A 134 0.26 7.72 13.48
N ALA A 135 1.53 7.60 13.89
CA ALA A 135 1.98 8.12 15.18
C ALA A 135 1.80 9.65 15.30
N ASP A 136 2.08 10.38 14.22
CA ASP A 136 1.88 11.84 14.20
C ASP A 136 0.40 12.22 14.27
N ALA A 137 -0.47 11.48 13.58
CA ALA A 137 -1.92 11.65 13.70
C ALA A 137 -2.39 11.35 15.13
N LEU A 138 -1.98 10.20 15.70
CA LEU A 138 -2.33 9.79 17.06
C LEU A 138 -1.87 10.79 18.12
N LYS A 139 -0.64 11.30 18.01
CA LYS A 139 -0.12 12.37 18.92
C LYS A 139 -0.99 13.63 18.85
N ARG A 140 -1.42 14.02 17.66
CA ARG A 140 -2.35 15.17 17.53
C ARG A 140 -3.67 14.89 18.23
N GLY A 141 -4.27 13.70 18.02
CA GLY A 141 -5.50 13.31 18.70
C GLY A 141 -5.36 13.28 20.22
N GLN A 142 -4.25 12.78 20.73
CA GLN A 142 -3.94 12.79 22.18
C GLN A 142 -3.77 14.22 22.72
N ALA A 143 -3.08 15.09 22.00
CA ALA A 143 -2.88 16.48 22.40
C ALA A 143 -4.19 17.29 22.46
N HIS A 144 -5.19 16.91 21.64
CA HIS A 144 -6.52 17.52 21.64
C HIS A 144 -7.53 16.81 22.57
N GLY A 145 -7.11 15.78 23.32
CA GLY A 145 -7.98 15.02 24.22
C GLY A 145 -9.00 14.12 23.49
N GLU A 146 -8.84 13.93 22.21
CA GLU A 146 -9.68 13.06 21.38
C GLU A 146 -9.37 11.56 21.61
N ILE A 147 -8.09 11.26 21.77
CA ILE A 147 -7.56 9.89 21.95
C ILE A 147 -6.95 9.78 23.34
N SER A 148 -7.18 8.64 23.99
CA SER A 148 -6.60 8.33 25.30
C SER A 148 -5.07 8.38 25.26
N THR A 149 -4.48 8.94 26.32
CA THR A 149 -3.03 8.94 26.55
C THR A 149 -2.53 7.70 27.31
N LYS A 150 -3.43 6.76 27.66
CA LYS A 150 -3.06 5.49 28.31
C LYS A 150 -2.07 4.66 27.48
N GLN A 151 -2.18 4.74 26.16
CA GLN A 151 -1.33 4.03 25.22
C GLN A 151 -0.35 5.00 24.54
N ASP A 152 0.89 4.55 24.36
CA ASP A 152 1.88 5.29 23.57
C ASP A 152 1.45 5.37 22.10
N ALA A 153 1.52 6.57 21.51
CA ALA A 153 1.12 6.81 20.13
C ALA A 153 1.89 5.95 19.11
N ALA A 154 3.18 5.69 19.38
CA ALA A 154 3.98 4.84 18.49
C ALA A 154 3.59 3.35 18.63
N ALA A 155 3.19 2.91 19.83
CA ALA A 155 2.66 1.56 20.04
C ALA A 155 1.31 1.37 19.32
N LEU A 156 0.40 2.34 19.45
CA LEU A 156 -0.86 2.35 18.72
C LEU A 156 -0.64 2.36 17.19
N ALA A 157 0.30 3.16 16.69
CA ALA A 157 0.63 3.20 15.27
C ALA A 157 1.06 1.83 14.74
N ARG A 158 1.96 1.12 15.45
CA ARG A 158 2.37 -0.26 15.09
C ARG A 158 1.20 -1.23 15.13
N PHE A 159 0.35 -1.11 16.16
CA PHE A 159 -0.86 -1.93 16.27
C PHE A 159 -1.78 -1.73 15.07
N PHE A 160 -2.06 -0.48 14.66
CA PHE A 160 -2.88 -0.20 13.48
C PHE A 160 -2.25 -0.69 12.18
N VAL A 161 -0.94 -0.52 12.01
CA VAL A 161 -0.23 -1.07 10.83
C VAL A 161 -0.38 -2.59 10.76
N ALA A 162 -0.16 -3.30 11.87
CA ALA A 162 -0.31 -4.75 11.94
C ALA A 162 -1.76 -5.19 11.71
N THR A 163 -2.74 -4.47 12.27
CA THR A 163 -4.17 -4.72 12.08
C THR A 163 -4.57 -4.57 10.62
N ILE A 164 -4.16 -3.50 9.95
CA ILE A 164 -4.45 -3.27 8.53
C ILE A 164 -3.85 -4.37 7.65
N GLN A 165 -2.59 -4.78 7.92
CA GLN A 165 -1.96 -5.87 7.19
C GLN A 165 -2.69 -7.20 7.41
N GLY A 166 -3.10 -7.49 8.65
CA GLY A 166 -3.91 -8.66 9.00
C GLY A 166 -5.28 -8.65 8.30
N MET A 167 -5.97 -7.51 8.31
CA MET A 167 -7.25 -7.35 7.62
C MET A 167 -7.11 -7.55 6.09
N ARG A 168 -6.06 -7.02 5.46
CA ARG A 168 -5.75 -7.26 4.04
C ARG A 168 -5.54 -8.74 3.72
N ALA A 169 -4.80 -9.45 4.58
CA ALA A 169 -4.56 -10.88 4.42
C ALA A 169 -5.87 -11.71 4.57
N LEU A 170 -6.69 -11.39 5.56
CA LEU A 170 -7.97 -12.06 5.79
C LEU A 170 -8.99 -11.74 4.69
N ALA A 171 -9.06 -10.50 4.23
CA ALA A 171 -9.93 -10.09 3.14
C ALA A 171 -9.65 -10.89 1.87
N ARG A 172 -8.36 -11.07 1.54
CA ARG A 172 -7.94 -11.90 0.40
C ARG A 172 -8.31 -13.37 0.54
N LEU A 173 -8.35 -13.89 1.78
CA LEU A 173 -8.62 -15.29 2.05
C LEU A 173 -10.11 -15.65 1.91
N ASN A 174 -11.02 -14.86 2.49
CA ASN A 174 -12.41 -15.27 2.68
C ASN A 174 -13.48 -14.21 2.37
N HIS A 175 -13.08 -12.97 2.07
CA HIS A 175 -14.00 -11.84 1.76
C HIS A 175 -15.12 -11.62 2.81
N ASP A 176 -14.87 -12.01 4.09
CA ASP A 176 -15.85 -11.90 5.16
C ASP A 176 -15.89 -10.47 5.70
N ARG A 177 -16.76 -9.65 5.09
CA ARG A 177 -16.99 -8.27 5.49
C ARG A 177 -17.32 -8.14 6.98
N LYS A 178 -18.14 -9.04 7.53
CA LYS A 178 -18.53 -8.96 8.95
C LYS A 178 -17.36 -9.20 9.89
N ALA A 179 -16.49 -10.14 9.56
CA ALA A 179 -15.27 -10.37 10.32
C ALA A 179 -14.35 -9.14 10.26
N LEU A 180 -14.18 -8.51 9.09
CA LEU A 180 -13.38 -7.29 8.94
C LEU A 180 -13.97 -6.11 9.73
N GLU A 181 -15.30 -5.90 9.71
CA GLU A 181 -15.97 -4.86 10.49
C GLU A 181 -15.83 -5.11 12.01
N ASN A 182 -15.85 -6.36 12.47
CA ASN A 182 -15.60 -6.71 13.87
C ASN A 182 -14.15 -6.35 14.27
N ILE A 183 -13.17 -6.68 13.45
CA ILE A 183 -11.76 -6.32 13.69
C ILE A 183 -11.61 -4.80 13.76
N ALA A 184 -12.22 -4.07 12.82
CA ALA A 184 -12.20 -2.62 12.80
C ALA A 184 -12.79 -2.03 14.09
N THR A 185 -13.92 -2.53 14.54
CA THR A 185 -14.57 -2.09 15.78
C THR A 185 -13.68 -2.29 17.00
N VAL A 186 -13.08 -3.49 17.14
CA VAL A 186 -12.17 -3.79 18.26
C VAL A 186 -10.90 -2.93 18.18
N ALA A 187 -10.36 -2.72 16.99
CA ALA A 187 -9.18 -1.87 16.82
C ALA A 187 -9.48 -0.41 17.23
N LEU A 188 -10.62 0.14 16.85
CA LEU A 188 -11.02 1.51 17.21
C LEU A 188 -11.25 1.70 18.70
N ALA A 189 -11.69 0.68 19.43
CA ALA A 189 -11.84 0.72 20.89
C ALA A 189 -10.48 0.96 21.61
N SER A 190 -9.34 0.64 20.97
CA SER A 190 -8.02 0.94 21.51
C SER A 190 -7.68 2.44 21.58
N LEU A 191 -8.48 3.29 20.94
CA LEU A 191 -8.33 4.75 20.94
C LEU A 191 -9.07 5.43 22.13
N GLU A 192 -9.78 4.67 22.95
CA GLU A 192 -10.55 5.13 24.14
C GLU A 192 -9.71 5.03 25.45
#